data_120b376886c12613e1cd30ef4ec40b03
#
_entry.id   120b376886c12613e1cd30ef4ec40b03
#
_cell.length_a   1.000
_cell.length_b   1.000
_cell.length_c   1.000
_cell.angle_alpha   90.00
_cell.angle_beta   90.00
_cell.angle_gamma   90.00
#
_symmetry.space_group_name_H-M   'P 1'
#
loop_
_entity.id
_entity.type
_entity.pdbx_description
1 polymer ?
#
loop_
_entity_poly.entity_id
_entity_poly.type
_entity_poly.pdbx_seq_one_letter_code
_entity_poly.pdbx_strand_id
1 'polypeptide(L)'
;MLAQNDDRNELIAMLAWQLDMGIDEALLDHPQADAVPLRLDQLLAVAAPAGDTGVSQTVMGGAAPHPSDAVKMPNPASVNSGLVNPAANPALANSEAVPPEGKINADGAALAGITSLADLQSGLAKLDDCPLKHTASNLCFADGNPGARLMIIGEAPGRDEDRKGVPFVGADGQLLDKMIASIGLDRASVYLTNLLPWRPPGNRSPTDEETAMLLPWLFRHVQLAKPEFVLLLGGAAAKLVLGSHDGIMKLRGRWRDVDFGDGVARPVLASLHPAYLLRSPAQKRLAFEDLLLLTKRLGAVQSNDETG
;
A
#
# COMPACT_ATOMS: atom_id res chain seq x y z
N MET A 1 32.91 -7.56 0.54
CA MET A 1 32.29 -8.76 1.11
C MET A 1 31.04 -8.46 1.95
N LEU A 2 30.90 -7.31 2.66
CA LEU A 2 29.69 -6.97 3.43
C LEU A 2 28.48 -6.63 2.52
N ALA A 3 28.67 -5.91 1.44
CA ALA A 3 27.58 -5.52 0.53
C ALA A 3 26.89 -6.71 -0.18
N GLN A 4 27.63 -7.77 -0.53
CA GLN A 4 27.08 -8.97 -1.17
C GLN A 4 26.23 -9.82 -0.23
N ASN A 5 26.45 -9.75 1.11
CA ASN A 5 25.64 -10.44 2.08
C ASN A 5 24.28 -9.73 2.31
N ASP A 6 24.25 -8.40 2.26
CA ASP A 6 23.03 -7.62 2.39
C ASP A 6 22.09 -7.87 1.21
N ASP A 7 22.60 -7.84 -0.03
CA ASP A 7 21.81 -8.14 -1.23
C ASP A 7 21.23 -9.56 -1.21
N ARG A 8 22.00 -10.53 -0.71
CA ARG A 8 21.54 -11.92 -0.58
C ARG A 8 20.42 -12.05 0.47
N ASN A 9 20.56 -11.42 1.62
CA ASN A 9 19.55 -11.44 2.67
C ASN A 9 18.26 -10.74 2.24
N GLU A 10 18.36 -9.63 1.50
CA GLU A 10 17.20 -8.96 0.90
C GLU A 10 16.48 -9.89 -0.10
N LEU A 11 17.21 -10.62 -0.93
CA LEU A 11 16.63 -11.56 -1.89
C LEU A 11 15.92 -12.73 -1.19
N ILE A 12 16.51 -13.30 -0.13
CA ILE A 12 15.91 -14.37 0.66
C ILE A 12 14.63 -13.87 1.34
N ALA A 13 14.65 -12.67 1.93
CA ALA A 13 13.48 -12.07 2.54
C ALA A 13 12.36 -11.82 1.52
N MET A 14 12.70 -11.38 0.30
CA MET A 14 11.76 -11.21 -0.79
C MET A 14 11.12 -12.54 -1.23
N LEU A 15 11.92 -13.60 -1.37
CA LEU A 15 11.43 -14.92 -1.75
C LEU A 15 10.54 -15.54 -0.65
N ALA A 16 10.92 -15.41 0.62
CA ALA A 16 10.12 -15.85 1.76
C ALA A 16 8.78 -15.12 1.81
N TRP A 17 8.80 -13.78 1.61
CA TRP A 17 7.59 -12.98 1.56
C TRP A 17 6.66 -13.38 0.40
N GLN A 18 7.20 -13.68 -0.79
CA GLN A 18 6.41 -14.15 -1.93
C GLN A 18 5.72 -15.48 -1.60
N LEU A 19 6.43 -16.41 -0.96
CA LEU A 19 5.89 -17.70 -0.56
C LEU A 19 4.76 -17.54 0.48
N ASP A 20 4.95 -16.72 1.51
CA ASP A 20 3.94 -16.40 2.53
C ASP A 20 2.69 -15.75 1.94
N MET A 21 2.85 -15.01 0.83
CA MET A 21 1.77 -14.39 0.08
C MET A 21 1.08 -15.36 -0.91
N GLY A 22 1.49 -16.65 -0.93
CA GLY A 22 0.90 -17.67 -1.78
C GLY A 22 1.36 -17.61 -3.24
N ILE A 23 2.55 -17.05 -3.51
CA ILE A 23 3.23 -17.14 -4.80
C ILE A 23 4.23 -18.29 -4.68
N ASP A 24 3.95 -19.41 -5.33
CA ASP A 24 4.77 -20.62 -5.26
C ASP A 24 5.69 -20.82 -6.49
N GLU A 25 5.56 -19.96 -7.49
CA GLU A 25 6.39 -19.95 -8.69
C GLU A 25 7.19 -18.66 -8.81
N ALA A 26 8.48 -18.76 -9.14
CA ALA A 26 9.31 -17.59 -9.46
C ALA A 26 8.99 -17.11 -10.89
N LEU A 27 8.50 -15.89 -11.01
CA LEU A 27 8.26 -15.24 -12.30
C LEU A 27 9.56 -14.59 -12.78
N LEU A 28 10.08 -15.05 -13.91
CA LEU A 28 11.20 -14.39 -14.59
C LEU A 28 10.67 -13.21 -15.42
N ASP A 29 11.45 -12.13 -15.48
CA ASP A 29 11.09 -10.92 -16.25
C ASP A 29 10.99 -11.16 -17.77
N HIS A 30 11.49 -12.27 -18.27
CA HIS A 30 11.41 -12.68 -19.67
C HIS A 30 11.01 -14.16 -19.80
N PRO A 31 10.04 -14.51 -20.67
CA PRO A 31 9.73 -15.89 -20.96
C PRO A 31 10.93 -16.57 -21.62
N GLN A 32 11.58 -17.47 -20.92
CA GLN A 32 12.53 -18.40 -21.53
C GLN A 32 11.76 -19.61 -22.03
N ALA A 33 11.88 -19.91 -23.31
CA ALA A 33 11.09 -20.95 -23.98
C ALA A 33 11.32 -22.38 -23.45
N ASP A 34 12.35 -22.60 -22.62
CA ASP A 34 12.75 -23.90 -22.07
C ASP A 34 12.97 -23.92 -20.55
N ALA A 35 12.50 -22.92 -19.82
CA ALA A 35 12.68 -22.87 -18.37
C ALA A 35 11.67 -23.80 -17.68
N VAL A 36 12.15 -24.83 -17.01
CA VAL A 36 11.37 -25.56 -16.01
C VAL A 36 11.08 -24.60 -14.87
N PRO A 37 9.81 -24.36 -14.48
CA PRO A 37 9.50 -23.46 -13.38
C PRO A 37 10.11 -24.03 -12.10
N LEU A 38 11.05 -23.27 -11.53
CA LEU A 38 11.61 -23.57 -10.21
C LEU A 38 10.62 -23.08 -9.15
N ARG A 39 10.17 -23.99 -8.31
CA ARG A 39 9.31 -23.63 -7.18
C ARG A 39 10.11 -22.83 -6.15
N LEU A 40 9.46 -21.82 -5.56
CA LEU A 40 10.08 -20.90 -4.61
C LEU A 40 10.63 -21.61 -3.35
N ASP A 41 9.94 -22.66 -2.88
CA ASP A 41 10.38 -23.50 -1.77
C ASP A 41 11.73 -24.22 -2.06
N GLN A 42 11.97 -24.58 -3.31
CA GLN A 42 13.22 -25.18 -3.75
C GLN A 42 14.37 -24.16 -3.78
N LEU A 43 14.10 -22.91 -4.18
CA LEU A 43 15.09 -21.83 -4.18
C LEU A 43 15.49 -21.44 -2.77
N LEU A 44 14.55 -21.38 -1.83
CA LEU A 44 14.81 -21.09 -0.43
C LEU A 44 15.63 -22.19 0.23
N ALA A 45 15.40 -23.47 -0.11
CA ALA A 45 16.18 -24.59 0.41
C ALA A 45 17.66 -24.56 -0.04
N VAL A 46 17.94 -24.05 -1.24
CA VAL A 46 19.32 -23.87 -1.76
C VAL A 46 20.00 -22.65 -1.14
N ALA A 47 19.24 -21.62 -0.74
CA ALA A 47 19.76 -20.39 -0.17
C ALA A 47 20.06 -20.49 1.34
N ALA A 48 19.53 -21.49 2.05
CA ALA A 48 19.82 -21.73 3.46
C ALA A 48 21.30 -22.12 3.67
N PRO A 49 21.98 -21.62 4.72
CA PRO A 49 23.32 -22.08 5.05
C PRO A 49 23.26 -23.57 5.39
N ALA A 50 24.18 -24.38 4.84
CA ALA A 50 24.28 -25.79 5.09
C ALA A 50 24.54 -26.05 6.58
N GLY A 51 23.48 -26.27 7.34
CA GLY A 51 23.48 -26.78 8.70
C GLY A 51 23.29 -28.29 8.65
N ASP A 52 24.26 -29.01 9.17
CA ASP A 52 24.37 -30.45 9.29
C ASP A 52 23.17 -31.05 10.05
N THR A 53 22.24 -31.71 9.36
CA THR A 53 21.35 -32.71 9.96
C THR A 53 20.89 -33.70 8.90
N GLY A 54 21.46 -34.91 8.98
CA GLY A 54 20.99 -36.06 8.23
C GLY A 54 19.64 -36.54 8.74
N VAL A 55 18.63 -36.50 7.85
CA VAL A 55 17.45 -37.37 7.98
C VAL A 55 17.09 -37.90 6.60
N SER A 56 17.27 -39.22 6.48
CA SER A 56 16.84 -40.06 5.36
C SER A 56 15.31 -40.07 5.28
N GLN A 57 14.71 -39.66 4.17
CA GLN A 57 13.30 -39.95 3.90
C GLN A 57 13.16 -40.76 2.61
N THR A 58 12.62 -41.93 2.82
CA THR A 58 12.25 -42.97 1.85
C THR A 58 11.11 -42.48 0.96
N VAL A 59 11.34 -42.56 -0.35
CA VAL A 59 10.33 -42.27 -1.38
C VAL A 59 9.42 -43.47 -1.56
N MET A 60 8.13 -43.31 -1.33
CA MET A 60 7.09 -44.23 -1.82
C MET A 60 6.32 -43.54 -2.95
N GLY A 61 6.36 -44.18 -4.14
CA GLY A 61 5.66 -43.73 -5.33
C GLY A 61 4.16 -44.07 -5.31
N GLY A 62 3.36 -43.25 -5.95
CA GLY A 62 1.94 -43.52 -6.23
C GLY A 62 1.50 -42.79 -7.49
N ALA A 63 1.06 -43.57 -8.47
CA ALA A 63 0.75 -43.22 -9.84
C ALA A 63 -0.57 -42.43 -9.99
N ALA A 64 -0.64 -41.68 -11.10
CA ALA A 64 -1.77 -40.91 -11.65
C ALA A 64 -3.03 -41.76 -11.96
N PRO A 65 -4.20 -41.09 -12.26
CA PRO A 65 -4.50 -40.86 -13.69
C PRO A 65 -5.21 -39.52 -14.01
N HIS A 66 -5.01 -39.06 -15.24
CA HIS A 66 -5.81 -38.06 -15.96
C HIS A 66 -7.22 -38.56 -16.27
N PRO A 67 -8.22 -37.66 -16.49
CA PRO A 67 -8.63 -37.45 -17.87
C PRO A 67 -8.85 -35.99 -18.31
N SER A 68 -8.63 -35.83 -19.59
CA SER A 68 -8.91 -34.72 -20.48
C SER A 68 -10.40 -34.39 -20.57
N ASP A 69 -10.75 -33.10 -20.62
CA ASP A 69 -11.83 -32.63 -21.51
C ASP A 69 -11.58 -31.16 -21.89
N ALA A 70 -11.44 -30.97 -23.20
CA ALA A 70 -11.22 -29.71 -23.86
C ALA A 70 -12.55 -28.96 -24.05
N VAL A 71 -12.69 -27.76 -23.49
CA VAL A 71 -13.74 -26.81 -23.90
C VAL A 71 -13.13 -25.65 -24.65
N LYS A 72 -13.50 -25.55 -25.90
CA LYS A 72 -13.15 -24.58 -26.92
C LYS A 72 -13.94 -23.29 -26.70
N MET A 73 -13.26 -22.16 -26.48
CA MET A 73 -13.88 -20.85 -26.46
C MET A 73 -13.50 -20.05 -27.71
N PRO A 74 -14.41 -19.22 -28.27
CA PRO A 74 -14.21 -18.57 -29.55
C PRO A 74 -13.45 -17.23 -29.41
N ASN A 75 -12.68 -16.94 -30.46
CA ASN A 75 -11.89 -15.73 -30.68
C ASN A 75 -12.80 -14.57 -31.12
N PRO A 76 -12.69 -13.37 -30.59
CA PRO A 76 -13.23 -12.18 -31.24
C PRO A 76 -12.16 -11.41 -32.00
N ALA A 77 -12.56 -11.03 -33.18
CA ALA A 77 -11.83 -10.42 -34.27
C ALA A 77 -11.24 -9.03 -33.98
N SER A 78 -10.16 -8.78 -34.73
CA SER A 78 -9.50 -7.52 -35.09
C SER A 78 -10.41 -6.30 -35.25
N VAL A 79 -10.00 -5.17 -34.67
CA VAL A 79 -10.26 -3.84 -35.26
C VAL A 79 -9.03 -2.94 -35.12
N ASN A 80 -8.48 -2.73 -36.25
CA ASN A 80 -7.85 -1.59 -36.94
C ASN A 80 -7.01 -0.56 -36.17
N SER A 81 -5.80 -0.52 -36.64
CA SER A 81 -4.73 0.47 -36.55
C SER A 81 -5.14 1.88 -36.98
N GLY A 82 -4.71 2.87 -36.21
CA GLY A 82 -4.58 4.25 -36.61
C GLY A 82 -3.23 4.79 -36.11
N LEU A 83 -2.24 4.78 -36.99
CA LEU A 83 -0.94 5.45 -36.83
C LEU A 83 -1.11 6.97 -36.89
N VAL A 84 -0.59 7.68 -35.89
CA VAL A 84 0.01 9.00 -36.12
C VAL A 84 1.24 9.14 -35.22
N ASN A 85 2.39 9.34 -35.81
CA ASN A 85 3.67 9.69 -35.23
C ASN A 85 4.07 11.10 -35.68
N PRO A 86 5.20 11.63 -35.29
CA PRO A 86 5.56 12.39 -34.10
C PRO A 86 6.10 13.78 -34.44
N ALA A 87 6.41 14.58 -33.47
CA ALA A 87 7.60 15.42 -33.44
C ALA A 87 7.71 16.33 -32.22
N ALA A 88 8.93 16.38 -31.75
CA ALA A 88 9.59 17.48 -31.05
C ALA A 88 9.40 17.61 -29.54
N ASN A 89 10.37 17.09 -28.80
CA ASN A 89 10.89 17.64 -27.57
C ASN A 89 11.36 19.10 -27.81
N PRO A 90 11.20 20.04 -26.89
CA PRO A 90 12.33 20.28 -26.01
C PRO A 90 11.99 20.72 -24.56
N ALA A 91 13.02 20.59 -23.72
CA ALA A 91 13.33 21.36 -22.51
C ALA A 91 12.71 20.93 -21.19
N LEU A 92 13.57 20.29 -20.40
CA LEU A 92 13.65 20.33 -18.94
C LEU A 92 13.31 21.72 -18.42
N ALA A 93 12.16 21.83 -17.75
CA ALA A 93 11.89 22.92 -16.84
C ALA A 93 11.51 22.31 -15.50
N ASN A 94 12.28 22.65 -14.49
CA ASN A 94 12.00 22.41 -13.09
C ASN A 94 10.57 22.87 -12.79
N SER A 95 9.66 21.94 -12.58
CA SER A 95 8.36 22.23 -12.03
C SER A 95 8.49 22.15 -10.51
N GLU A 96 8.69 23.29 -9.89
CA GLU A 96 8.39 23.50 -8.47
C GLU A 96 6.98 22.98 -8.23
N ALA A 97 6.84 22.08 -7.27
CA ALA A 97 5.56 21.57 -6.82
C ALA A 97 4.81 22.75 -6.18
N VAL A 98 3.87 23.31 -6.92
CA VAL A 98 2.86 24.22 -6.37
C VAL A 98 1.97 23.37 -5.48
N PRO A 99 1.82 23.70 -4.18
CA PRO A 99 0.83 23.05 -3.33
C PRO A 99 -0.55 23.24 -3.98
N PRO A 100 -1.46 22.26 -3.92
CA PRO A 100 -2.80 22.46 -4.40
C PRO A 100 -3.44 23.60 -3.60
N GLU A 101 -3.66 24.75 -4.24
CA GLU A 101 -4.53 25.81 -3.72
C GLU A 101 -5.97 25.30 -3.71
N GLY A 102 -6.25 24.29 -2.92
CA GLY A 102 -7.59 23.87 -2.54
C GLY A 102 -8.11 24.91 -1.58
N LYS A 103 -9.10 25.66 -2.01
CA LYS A 103 -9.86 26.59 -1.17
C LYS A 103 -10.29 25.85 0.10
N ILE A 104 -9.62 26.13 1.20
CA ILE A 104 -10.07 25.76 2.56
C ILE A 104 -11.30 26.64 2.82
N ASN A 105 -12.45 26.18 2.33
CA ASN A 105 -13.72 26.85 2.59
C ASN A 105 -14.15 26.52 4.01
N ALA A 106 -14.77 27.46 4.69
CA ALA A 106 -15.55 27.47 5.95
C ALA A 106 -15.20 26.44 7.05
N ASP A 107 -14.79 25.21 6.71
CA ASP A 107 -14.46 24.12 7.64
C ASP A 107 -13.09 24.30 8.31
N GLY A 108 -12.18 25.08 7.76
CA GLY A 108 -10.85 25.31 8.33
C GLY A 108 -10.91 25.95 9.73
N ALA A 109 -11.88 26.82 9.98
CA ALA A 109 -12.08 27.44 11.29
C ALA A 109 -12.65 26.44 12.31
N ALA A 110 -13.55 25.54 11.89
CA ALA A 110 -14.09 24.48 12.74
C ALA A 110 -13.03 23.45 13.12
N LEU A 111 -12.13 23.09 12.17
CA LEU A 111 -11.02 22.16 12.41
C LEU A 111 -9.90 22.74 13.27
N ALA A 112 -9.68 24.07 13.26
CA ALA A 112 -8.69 24.72 14.09
C ALA A 112 -8.96 24.58 15.59
N GLY A 113 -10.22 24.44 16.00
CA GLY A 113 -10.63 24.20 17.38
C GLY A 113 -10.45 22.74 17.87
N ILE A 114 -10.16 21.81 16.97
CA ILE A 114 -9.97 20.40 17.30
C ILE A 114 -8.52 20.19 17.71
N THR A 115 -8.27 19.87 18.98
CA THR A 115 -6.91 19.79 19.55
C THR A 115 -6.45 18.38 19.90
N SER A 116 -7.35 17.39 19.81
CA SER A 116 -7.03 15.99 20.08
C SER A 116 -7.65 15.04 19.04
N LEU A 117 -7.13 13.82 18.95
CA LEU A 117 -7.70 12.76 18.11
C LEU A 117 -9.12 12.38 18.57
N ALA A 118 -9.41 12.44 19.87
CA ALA A 118 -10.75 12.20 20.40
C ALA A 118 -11.75 13.29 19.97
N ASP A 119 -11.33 14.55 19.96
CA ASP A 119 -12.15 15.67 19.46
C ASP A 119 -12.38 15.51 17.94
N LEU A 120 -11.35 15.11 17.20
CA LEU A 120 -11.45 14.88 15.75
C LEU A 120 -12.47 13.77 15.44
N GLN A 121 -12.39 12.64 16.14
CA GLN A 121 -13.34 11.54 16.01
C GLN A 121 -14.78 11.99 16.36
N SER A 122 -14.92 12.74 17.43
CA SER A 122 -16.21 13.29 17.88
C SER A 122 -16.77 14.31 16.89
N GLY A 123 -15.90 15.12 16.27
CA GLY A 123 -16.28 16.07 15.22
C GLY A 123 -16.78 15.36 13.97
N LEU A 124 -16.02 14.36 13.48
CA LEU A 124 -16.45 13.51 12.36
C LEU A 124 -17.82 12.86 12.66
N ALA A 125 -17.99 12.28 13.84
CA ALA A 125 -19.27 11.67 14.22
C ALA A 125 -20.46 12.64 14.19
N LYS A 126 -20.22 13.96 14.24
CA LYS A 126 -21.24 15.02 14.16
C LYS A 126 -21.33 15.67 12.76
N LEU A 127 -20.56 15.22 11.79
CA LEU A 127 -20.58 15.78 10.43
C LEU A 127 -21.82 15.28 9.66
N ASP A 128 -22.94 15.97 9.83
CA ASP A 128 -24.25 15.55 9.28
C ASP A 128 -24.38 15.84 7.78
N ASP A 129 -23.58 16.75 7.24
CA ASP A 129 -23.61 17.11 5.81
C ASP A 129 -22.90 16.06 4.92
N CYS A 130 -22.20 15.07 5.49
CA CYS A 130 -21.53 14.04 4.72
C CYS A 130 -22.48 12.90 4.31
N PRO A 131 -22.78 12.72 3.01
CA PRO A 131 -23.69 11.68 2.54
C PRO A 131 -23.24 10.27 2.92
N LEU A 132 -21.93 10.02 3.01
CA LEU A 132 -21.37 8.71 3.36
C LEU A 132 -21.76 8.28 4.78
N LYS A 133 -21.84 9.23 5.72
CA LYS A 133 -22.25 8.95 7.09
C LYS A 133 -23.65 8.31 7.18
N HIS A 134 -24.57 8.73 6.31
CA HIS A 134 -25.94 8.23 6.29
C HIS A 134 -26.09 6.85 5.66
N THR A 135 -25.09 6.39 4.90
CA THR A 135 -25.13 5.12 4.17
C THR A 135 -24.23 4.05 4.79
N ALA A 136 -23.24 4.44 5.58
CA ALA A 136 -22.37 3.54 6.31
C ALA A 136 -22.98 3.12 7.65
N SER A 137 -22.57 1.94 8.15
CA SER A 137 -23.02 1.41 9.44
C SER A 137 -22.22 2.00 10.60
N ASN A 138 -20.91 2.22 10.40
CA ASN A 138 -20.00 2.71 11.43
C ASN A 138 -18.98 3.72 10.87
N LEU A 139 -18.52 4.58 11.77
CA LEU A 139 -17.31 5.41 11.56
C LEU A 139 -16.07 4.54 11.75
N CYS A 140 -15.27 4.35 10.70
CA CYS A 140 -13.96 3.69 10.76
C CYS A 140 -12.87 4.74 10.92
N PHE A 141 -12.60 5.15 12.17
CA PHE A 141 -11.70 6.28 12.43
C PHE A 141 -10.25 5.91 12.27
N ALA A 142 -9.75 5.00 13.08
CA ALA A 142 -8.36 4.56 13.07
C ALA A 142 -8.17 3.24 13.83
N ASP A 143 -6.98 2.63 13.67
CA ASP A 143 -6.51 1.46 14.42
C ASP A 143 -5.01 1.55 14.67
N GLY A 144 -4.49 0.76 15.61
CA GLY A 144 -3.07 0.74 15.95
C GLY A 144 -2.68 1.83 16.96
N ASN A 145 -1.43 2.28 16.90
CA ASN A 145 -0.82 3.19 17.88
C ASN A 145 -0.80 4.64 17.36
N PRO A 146 -1.57 5.57 17.96
CA PRO A 146 -1.55 6.97 17.53
C PRO A 146 -0.19 7.68 17.67
N GLY A 147 0.72 7.16 18.52
CA GLY A 147 2.09 7.64 18.69
C GLY A 147 3.12 6.94 17.80
N ALA A 148 2.68 6.12 16.84
CA ALA A 148 3.58 5.42 15.93
C ALA A 148 4.31 6.39 14.99
N ARG A 149 5.57 6.06 14.69
CA ARG A 149 6.38 6.82 13.73
C ARG A 149 5.83 6.73 12.30
N LEU A 150 5.15 5.62 11.96
CA LEU A 150 4.57 5.36 10.65
C LEU A 150 3.05 5.41 10.71
N MET A 151 2.47 6.30 9.91
CA MET A 151 1.03 6.32 9.64
C MET A 151 0.74 5.75 8.26
N ILE A 152 -0.21 4.82 8.17
CA ILE A 152 -0.63 4.18 6.92
C ILE A 152 -2.04 4.65 6.59
N ILE A 153 -2.22 5.16 5.36
CA ILE A 153 -3.47 5.76 4.92
C ILE A 153 -3.97 5.02 3.68
N GLY A 154 -5.14 4.37 3.79
CA GLY A 154 -5.85 3.75 2.67
C GLY A 154 -6.87 4.68 2.03
N GLU A 155 -7.72 4.11 1.17
CA GLU A 155 -8.76 4.86 0.44
C GLU A 155 -10.04 5.00 1.26
N ALA A 156 -10.68 3.90 1.59
CA ALA A 156 -11.98 3.85 2.26
C ALA A 156 -12.22 2.49 2.93
N PRO A 157 -13.11 2.42 3.93
CA PRO A 157 -13.52 1.16 4.53
C PRO A 157 -14.23 0.25 3.54
N GLY A 158 -13.97 -1.06 3.62
CA GLY A 158 -14.75 -2.10 2.98
C GLY A 158 -15.94 -2.53 3.85
N ARG A 159 -16.55 -3.66 3.48
CA ARG A 159 -17.74 -4.20 4.18
C ARG A 159 -17.44 -4.65 5.61
N ASP A 160 -16.31 -5.30 5.81
CA ASP A 160 -15.94 -5.82 7.12
C ASP A 160 -15.50 -4.72 8.07
N GLU A 161 -14.82 -3.70 7.54
CA GLU A 161 -14.44 -2.48 8.25
C GLU A 161 -15.68 -1.71 8.69
N ASP A 162 -16.62 -1.48 7.79
CA ASP A 162 -17.89 -0.80 8.06
C ASP A 162 -18.69 -1.51 9.15
N ARG A 163 -18.71 -2.85 9.13
CA ARG A 163 -19.40 -3.64 10.16
C ARG A 163 -18.75 -3.57 11.53
N LYS A 164 -17.39 -3.51 11.57
CA LYS A 164 -16.61 -3.51 12.82
C LYS A 164 -16.29 -2.10 13.34
N GLY A 165 -16.37 -1.08 12.48
CA GLY A 165 -15.95 0.29 12.80
C GLY A 165 -14.43 0.47 12.89
N VAL A 166 -13.64 -0.44 12.29
CA VAL A 166 -12.17 -0.48 12.39
C VAL A 166 -11.58 -0.63 10.99
N PRO A 167 -10.56 0.18 10.60
CA PRO A 167 -9.94 0.07 9.29
C PRO A 167 -9.10 -1.21 9.14
N PHE A 168 -8.99 -1.71 7.92
CA PHE A 168 -8.12 -2.84 7.55
C PHE A 168 -8.34 -4.12 8.38
N VAL A 169 -9.58 -4.56 8.54
CA VAL A 169 -9.94 -5.81 9.26
C VAL A 169 -10.46 -6.92 8.34
N GLY A 170 -10.64 -6.63 7.06
CA GLY A 170 -11.02 -7.58 6.01
C GLY A 170 -9.82 -8.37 5.46
N ALA A 171 -10.01 -9.04 4.32
CA ALA A 171 -8.98 -9.82 3.67
C ALA A 171 -7.77 -8.97 3.22
N ASP A 172 -8.02 -7.75 2.78
CA ASP A 172 -6.99 -6.76 2.45
C ASP A 172 -6.21 -6.29 3.68
N GLY A 173 -6.87 -6.14 4.82
CA GLY A 173 -6.22 -5.85 6.09
C GLY A 173 -5.33 -6.99 6.58
N GLN A 174 -5.78 -8.25 6.43
CA GLN A 174 -4.95 -9.43 6.74
C GLN A 174 -3.70 -9.50 5.84
N LEU A 175 -3.82 -9.11 4.57
CA LEU A 175 -2.66 -8.99 3.70
C LEU A 175 -1.73 -7.85 4.15
N LEU A 176 -2.29 -6.69 4.54
CA LEU A 176 -1.50 -5.59 5.09
C LEU A 176 -0.73 -6.01 6.34
N ASP A 177 -1.33 -6.79 7.24
CA ASP A 177 -0.65 -7.32 8.43
C ASP A 177 0.58 -8.14 8.06
N LYS A 178 0.47 -9.02 7.06
CA LYS A 178 1.61 -9.77 6.55
C LYS A 178 2.67 -8.87 5.89
N MET A 179 2.23 -7.85 5.15
CA MET A 179 3.14 -6.89 4.50
C MET A 179 3.97 -6.13 5.54
N ILE A 180 3.36 -5.59 6.60
CA ILE A 180 4.10 -4.88 7.64
C ILE A 180 4.95 -5.84 8.49
N ALA A 181 4.47 -7.07 8.73
CA ALA A 181 5.23 -8.09 9.45
C ALA A 181 6.52 -8.49 8.69
N SER A 182 6.50 -8.49 7.35
CA SER A 182 7.69 -8.79 6.52
C SER A 182 8.84 -7.78 6.69
N ILE A 183 8.53 -6.60 7.24
CA ILE A 183 9.52 -5.55 7.54
C ILE A 183 9.69 -5.32 9.05
N GLY A 184 9.27 -6.29 9.87
CA GLY A 184 9.43 -6.27 11.33
C GLY A 184 8.48 -5.34 12.08
N LEU A 185 7.38 -4.91 11.45
CA LEU A 185 6.35 -4.08 12.06
C LEU A 185 5.08 -4.90 12.34
N ASP A 186 4.25 -4.39 13.25
CA ASP A 186 2.93 -4.93 13.57
C ASP A 186 1.92 -3.79 13.76
N ARG A 187 0.67 -4.10 14.07
CA ARG A 187 -0.36 -3.08 14.31
C ARG A 187 -0.06 -2.19 15.50
N ALA A 188 0.69 -2.65 16.51
CA ALA A 188 1.06 -1.84 17.66
C ALA A 188 2.17 -0.83 17.35
N SER A 189 2.94 -1.06 16.29
CA SER A 189 4.03 -0.20 15.82
C SER A 189 3.67 0.74 14.68
N VAL A 190 2.42 0.67 14.18
CA VAL A 190 1.90 1.55 13.11
C VAL A 190 0.58 2.21 13.51
N TYR A 191 0.19 3.28 12.82
CA TYR A 191 -1.13 3.91 12.95
C TYR A 191 -1.87 3.84 11.62
N LEU A 192 -3.07 3.28 11.60
CA LEU A 192 -3.84 2.95 10.41
C LEU A 192 -5.07 3.83 10.30
N THR A 193 -5.33 4.40 9.14
CA THR A 193 -6.57 5.13 8.83
C THR A 193 -6.88 5.07 7.33
N ASN A 194 -7.97 5.67 6.91
CA ASN A 194 -8.36 5.86 5.52
C ASN A 194 -8.60 7.34 5.21
N LEU A 195 -8.52 7.70 3.90
CA LEU A 195 -8.93 9.00 3.39
C LEU A 195 -10.41 9.28 3.73
N LEU A 196 -11.28 8.29 3.50
CA LEU A 196 -12.67 8.34 3.88
C LEU A 196 -12.91 7.50 5.15
N PRO A 197 -13.52 8.08 6.20
CA PRO A 197 -13.80 7.33 7.42
C PRO A 197 -15.11 6.53 7.35
N TRP A 198 -15.87 6.63 6.26
CA TRP A 198 -17.11 5.88 6.02
C TRP A 198 -17.07 5.14 4.69
N ARG A 199 -17.71 3.99 4.65
CA ARG A 199 -17.80 3.14 3.48
C ARG A 199 -18.67 3.75 2.39
N PRO A 200 -18.19 3.94 1.16
CA PRO A 200 -19.03 4.31 0.03
C PRO A 200 -20.01 3.19 -0.35
N PRO A 201 -21.25 3.51 -0.74
CA PRO A 201 -22.24 2.53 -1.18
C PRO A 201 -21.70 1.63 -2.28
N GLY A 202 -21.84 0.31 -2.11
CA GLY A 202 -21.37 -0.67 -3.10
C GLY A 202 -19.85 -0.75 -3.25
N ASN A 203 -19.06 -0.19 -2.33
CA ASN A 203 -17.59 -0.05 -2.43
C ASN A 203 -17.15 0.68 -3.72
N ARG A 204 -17.94 1.66 -4.19
CA ARG A 204 -17.52 2.51 -5.29
C ARG A 204 -16.34 3.40 -4.90
N SER A 205 -15.63 3.91 -5.89
CA SER A 205 -14.64 4.95 -5.62
C SER A 205 -15.31 6.22 -5.05
N PRO A 206 -14.57 6.98 -4.22
CA PRO A 206 -15.02 8.27 -3.71
C PRO A 206 -15.36 9.25 -4.84
N THR A 207 -16.31 10.15 -4.61
CA THR A 207 -16.54 11.30 -5.49
C THR A 207 -15.58 12.45 -5.15
N ASP A 208 -15.45 13.39 -6.08
CA ASP A 208 -14.60 14.57 -5.87
C ASP A 208 -15.13 15.43 -4.72
N GLU A 209 -16.46 15.53 -4.56
CA GLU A 209 -17.10 16.25 -3.45
C GLU A 209 -16.83 15.58 -2.10
N GLU A 210 -16.96 14.25 -2.03
CA GLU A 210 -16.68 13.48 -0.81
C GLU A 210 -15.22 13.62 -0.39
N THR A 211 -14.31 13.56 -1.36
CA THR A 211 -12.87 13.73 -1.10
C THR A 211 -12.52 15.16 -0.71
N ALA A 212 -13.09 16.17 -1.37
CA ALA A 212 -12.87 17.57 -1.03
C ALA A 212 -13.37 17.91 0.38
N MET A 213 -14.51 17.33 0.79
CA MET A 213 -15.07 17.51 2.13
C MET A 213 -14.19 16.86 3.22
N LEU A 214 -13.65 15.66 2.96
CA LEU A 214 -12.99 14.84 3.99
C LEU A 214 -11.46 15.01 4.02
N LEU A 215 -10.84 15.52 2.96
CA LEU A 215 -9.40 15.74 2.91
C LEU A 215 -8.88 16.68 4.02
N PRO A 216 -9.54 17.80 4.37
CA PRO A 216 -9.13 18.65 5.51
C PRO A 216 -9.15 17.90 6.84
N TRP A 217 -10.10 17.00 7.06
CA TRP A 217 -10.17 16.14 8.23
C TRP A 217 -9.01 15.14 8.31
N LEU A 218 -8.65 14.54 7.18
CA LEU A 218 -7.46 13.69 7.10
C LEU A 218 -6.19 14.48 7.40
N PHE A 219 -6.05 15.68 6.84
CA PHE A 219 -4.88 16.52 7.11
C PHE A 219 -4.79 16.88 8.59
N ARG A 220 -5.91 17.25 9.22
CA ARG A 220 -5.96 17.46 10.67
C ARG A 220 -5.62 16.21 11.46
N HIS A 221 -6.03 15.03 11.00
CA HIS A 221 -5.70 13.74 11.60
C HIS A 221 -4.18 13.52 11.63
N VAL A 222 -3.49 13.75 10.51
CA VAL A 222 -2.02 13.64 10.41
C VAL A 222 -1.33 14.67 11.32
N GLN A 223 -1.81 15.90 11.36
CA GLN A 223 -1.27 16.95 12.25
C GLN A 223 -1.36 16.57 13.74
N LEU A 224 -2.46 15.93 14.14
CA LEU A 224 -2.67 15.52 15.54
C LEU A 224 -1.90 14.23 15.89
N ALA A 225 -1.82 13.28 14.98
CA ALA A 225 -1.06 12.04 15.17
C ALA A 225 0.47 12.27 15.10
N LYS A 226 0.92 13.28 14.35
CA LYS A 226 2.33 13.69 14.19
C LYS A 226 3.27 12.54 13.79
N PRO A 227 2.94 11.73 12.79
CA PRO A 227 3.84 10.67 12.35
C PRO A 227 5.12 11.27 11.76
N GLU A 228 6.22 10.53 11.83
CA GLU A 228 7.47 10.86 11.14
C GLU A 228 7.39 10.51 9.65
N PHE A 229 6.65 9.46 9.31
CA PHE A 229 6.50 8.93 7.95
C PHE A 229 5.04 8.62 7.64
N VAL A 230 4.66 8.81 6.38
CA VAL A 230 3.33 8.44 5.89
C VAL A 230 3.45 7.48 4.71
N LEU A 231 2.74 6.35 4.78
CA LEU A 231 2.58 5.39 3.68
C LEU A 231 1.17 5.50 3.13
N LEU A 232 1.05 5.84 1.84
CA LEU A 232 -0.23 5.93 1.14
C LEU A 232 -0.48 4.63 0.36
N LEU A 233 -1.58 3.96 0.62
CA LEU A 233 -1.96 2.73 -0.05
C LEU A 233 -3.02 2.99 -1.13
N GLY A 234 -2.60 2.82 -2.40
CA GLY A 234 -3.48 2.93 -3.56
C GLY A 234 -3.51 4.31 -4.22
N GLY A 235 -4.14 4.34 -5.42
CA GLY A 235 -4.12 5.51 -6.29
C GLY A 235 -4.93 6.69 -5.79
N ALA A 236 -6.06 6.45 -5.14
CA ALA A 236 -6.93 7.54 -4.66
C ALA A 236 -6.24 8.33 -3.54
N ALA A 237 -5.75 7.65 -2.49
CA ALA A 237 -5.01 8.29 -1.42
C ALA A 237 -3.75 9.00 -1.93
N ALA A 238 -2.99 8.34 -2.81
CA ALA A 238 -1.76 8.91 -3.37
C ALA A 238 -2.01 10.17 -4.18
N LYS A 239 -2.99 10.17 -5.10
CA LYS A 239 -3.31 11.33 -5.94
C LYS A 239 -3.73 12.53 -5.11
N LEU A 240 -4.61 12.32 -4.16
CA LEU A 240 -5.19 13.40 -3.36
C LEU A 240 -4.18 14.01 -2.39
N VAL A 241 -3.45 13.18 -1.64
CA VAL A 241 -2.46 13.68 -0.68
C VAL A 241 -1.26 14.30 -1.36
N LEU A 242 -0.81 13.75 -2.51
CA LEU A 242 0.33 14.27 -3.26
C LEU A 242 -0.05 15.38 -4.25
N GLY A 243 -1.33 15.73 -4.38
CA GLY A 243 -1.79 16.73 -5.36
C GLY A 243 -1.45 16.36 -6.82
N SER A 244 -1.51 15.08 -7.17
CA SER A 244 -1.04 14.57 -8.47
C SER A 244 -2.15 13.89 -9.25
N HIS A 245 -2.14 14.08 -10.57
CA HIS A 245 -3.04 13.36 -11.49
C HIS A 245 -2.45 12.04 -12.02
N ASP A 246 -1.19 11.75 -11.69
CA ASP A 246 -0.50 10.53 -12.14
C ASP A 246 -1.11 9.26 -11.54
N GLY A 247 -1.04 8.15 -12.29
CA GLY A 247 -1.45 6.84 -11.79
C GLY A 247 -0.49 6.29 -10.74
N ILE A 248 -0.98 5.35 -9.91
CA ILE A 248 -0.19 4.76 -8.81
C ILE A 248 1.13 4.15 -9.29
N MET A 249 1.19 3.58 -10.47
CA MET A 249 2.40 2.98 -11.04
C MET A 249 3.53 4.00 -11.28
N LYS A 250 3.21 5.29 -11.43
CA LYS A 250 4.19 6.36 -11.52
C LYS A 250 4.50 7.00 -10.17
N LEU A 251 3.55 6.98 -9.23
CA LEU A 251 3.67 7.60 -7.91
C LEU A 251 4.40 6.70 -6.92
N ARG A 252 4.21 5.35 -7.02
CA ARG A 252 4.78 4.39 -6.07
C ARG A 252 6.30 4.40 -6.05
N GLY A 253 6.87 3.99 -4.92
CA GLY A 253 8.30 3.79 -4.76
C GLY A 253 9.13 5.09 -4.80
N ARG A 254 8.51 6.23 -4.63
CA ARG A 254 9.17 7.54 -4.61
C ARG A 254 8.78 8.33 -3.39
N TRP A 255 9.77 8.75 -2.63
CA TRP A 255 9.57 9.65 -1.50
C TRP A 255 9.23 11.06 -1.98
N ARG A 256 8.27 11.67 -1.32
CA ARG A 256 7.90 13.09 -1.49
C ARG A 256 7.65 13.70 -0.13
N ASP A 257 8.05 14.94 0.05
CA ASP A 257 7.76 15.66 1.28
C ASP A 257 6.43 16.41 1.12
N VAL A 258 5.52 16.26 2.10
CA VAL A 258 4.19 16.86 2.10
C VAL A 258 3.99 17.61 3.40
N ASP A 259 3.60 18.87 3.29
CA ASP A 259 3.10 19.66 4.42
C ASP A 259 1.57 19.45 4.53
N PHE A 260 1.14 18.94 5.66
CA PHE A 260 -0.29 18.72 5.94
C PHE A 260 -0.97 19.98 6.52
N GLY A 261 -0.37 21.15 6.37
CA GLY A 261 -0.93 22.44 6.79
C GLY A 261 -0.53 22.88 8.22
N ASP A 262 0.50 22.25 8.80
CA ASP A 262 1.09 22.62 10.11
C ASP A 262 2.53 23.16 9.98
N GLY A 263 2.99 23.39 8.75
CA GLY A 263 4.35 23.89 8.48
C GLY A 263 5.44 22.83 8.64
N VAL A 264 5.06 21.54 8.84
CA VAL A 264 6.01 20.44 8.99
C VAL A 264 5.92 19.53 7.77
N ALA A 265 6.94 19.54 6.92
CA ALA A 265 7.05 18.62 5.80
C ALA A 265 7.36 17.20 6.29
N ARG A 266 6.50 16.25 5.95
CA ARG A 266 6.66 14.83 6.31
C ARG A 266 6.98 14.00 5.08
N PRO A 267 7.95 13.08 5.17
CA PRO A 267 8.22 12.12 4.10
C PRO A 267 7.02 11.19 3.87
N VAL A 268 6.54 11.16 2.64
CA VAL A 268 5.40 10.37 2.18
C VAL A 268 5.85 9.41 1.10
N LEU A 269 5.50 8.14 1.24
CA LEU A 269 5.71 7.09 0.23
C LEU A 269 4.36 6.56 -0.25
N ALA A 270 4.18 6.43 -1.55
CA ALA A 270 3.01 5.76 -2.12
C ALA A 270 3.34 4.32 -2.50
N SER A 271 2.40 3.41 -2.27
CA SER A 271 2.49 2.00 -2.66
C SER A 271 1.14 1.45 -3.14
N LEU A 272 1.14 0.19 -3.58
CA LEU A 272 -0.05 -0.50 -4.07
C LEU A 272 -0.97 -0.88 -2.89
N HIS A 273 -2.29 -0.77 -3.11
CA HIS A 273 -3.28 -1.14 -2.10
C HIS A 273 -3.38 -2.67 -1.97
N PRO A 274 -3.47 -3.23 -0.75
CA PRO A 274 -3.60 -4.68 -0.55
C PRO A 274 -4.76 -5.31 -1.31
N ALA A 275 -5.92 -4.67 -1.39
CA ALA A 275 -7.05 -5.15 -2.19
C ALA A 275 -6.72 -5.31 -3.69
N TYR A 276 -5.84 -4.47 -4.24
CA TYR A 276 -5.33 -4.63 -5.60
C TYR A 276 -4.39 -5.84 -5.71
N LEU A 277 -3.51 -6.03 -4.72
CA LEU A 277 -2.55 -7.15 -4.67
C LEU A 277 -3.24 -8.51 -4.53
N LEU A 278 -4.41 -8.58 -3.88
CA LEU A 278 -5.24 -9.79 -3.83
C LEU A 278 -5.79 -10.17 -5.22
N ARG A 279 -6.14 -9.17 -6.05
CA ARG A 279 -6.62 -9.38 -7.42
C ARG A 279 -5.50 -9.59 -8.44
N SER A 280 -4.31 -9.09 -8.14
CA SER A 280 -3.14 -9.08 -9.03
C SER A 280 -1.88 -9.51 -8.28
N PRO A 281 -1.75 -10.80 -7.90
CA PRO A 281 -0.67 -11.30 -7.05
C PRO A 281 0.74 -11.01 -7.60
N ALA A 282 0.93 -11.01 -8.91
CA ALA A 282 2.21 -10.69 -9.56
C ALA A 282 2.76 -9.29 -9.20
N GLN A 283 1.88 -8.37 -8.76
CA GLN A 283 2.28 -7.01 -8.35
C GLN A 283 2.79 -6.93 -6.90
N LYS A 284 2.72 -8.03 -6.14
CA LYS A 284 3.20 -8.07 -4.75
C LYS A 284 4.69 -7.76 -4.66
N ARG A 285 5.49 -8.18 -5.66
CA ARG A 285 6.92 -7.85 -5.75
C ARG A 285 7.15 -6.32 -5.68
N LEU A 286 6.38 -5.56 -6.44
CA LEU A 286 6.51 -4.10 -6.45
C LEU A 286 6.16 -3.47 -5.09
N ALA A 287 5.11 -3.98 -4.43
CA ALA A 287 4.77 -3.52 -3.08
C ALA A 287 5.88 -3.83 -2.08
N PHE A 288 6.53 -4.99 -2.20
CA PHE A 288 7.65 -5.35 -1.34
C PHE A 288 8.88 -4.45 -1.56
N GLU A 289 9.18 -4.08 -2.81
CA GLU A 289 10.23 -3.09 -3.12
C GLU A 289 9.95 -1.74 -2.41
N ASP A 290 8.68 -1.30 -2.38
CA ASP A 290 8.28 -0.09 -1.65
C ASP A 290 8.48 -0.24 -0.14
N LEU A 291 8.14 -1.40 0.42
CA LEU A 291 8.34 -1.69 1.84
C LEU A 291 9.83 -1.72 2.22
N LEU A 292 10.71 -2.23 1.37
CA LEU A 292 12.16 -2.16 1.59
C LEU A 292 12.67 -0.72 1.62
N LEU A 293 12.16 0.15 0.74
CA LEU A 293 12.48 1.59 0.79
C LEU A 293 12.02 2.23 2.10
N LEU A 294 10.84 1.83 2.60
CA LEU A 294 10.31 2.28 3.87
C LEU A 294 11.21 1.83 5.03
N THR A 295 11.59 0.55 5.08
CA THR A 295 12.46 -0.02 6.12
C THR A 295 13.81 0.68 6.18
N LYS A 296 14.45 0.89 5.03
CA LYS A 296 15.73 1.60 4.94
C LYS A 296 15.65 3.00 5.56
N ARG A 297 14.55 3.72 5.34
CA ARG A 297 14.40 5.07 5.88
C ARG A 297 14.01 5.09 7.36
N LEU A 298 13.17 4.15 7.80
CA LEU A 298 12.83 3.98 9.22
C LEU A 298 14.07 3.61 10.06
N GLY A 299 14.93 2.72 9.57
CA GLY A 299 16.16 2.30 10.24
C GLY A 299 17.24 3.38 10.27
N ALA A 300 17.37 4.18 9.21
CA ALA A 300 18.36 5.25 9.14
C ALA A 300 18.14 6.36 10.20
N VAL A 301 16.90 6.56 10.63
CA VAL A 301 16.59 7.55 11.70
C VAL A 301 16.91 7.00 13.07
N GLN A 302 16.70 5.68 13.31
CA GLN A 302 17.05 5.07 14.61
C GLN A 302 18.55 5.13 14.91
N SER A 303 19.40 4.97 13.88
CA SER A 303 20.87 5.02 14.06
C SER A 303 21.41 6.42 14.38
N ASN A 304 20.67 7.48 14.10
CA ASN A 304 21.07 8.87 14.41
C ASN A 304 20.68 9.27 15.84
N ASP A 305 19.63 8.67 16.43
CA ASP A 305 19.19 8.97 17.79
C ASP A 305 20.07 8.28 18.86
N GLU A 306 20.77 7.17 18.50
CA GLU A 306 21.70 6.47 19.43
C GLU A 306 23.08 7.12 19.50
N THR A 307 23.40 8.11 18.64
CA THR A 307 24.71 8.79 18.57
C THR A 307 24.69 10.26 18.99
N GLY A 308 23.58 10.76 19.57
CA GLY A 308 23.40 12.15 20.00
C GLY A 308 23.56 12.39 21.51
#